data_1df754710a841b7a1d5ef81b58b61d36
#
_entry.id   1df754710a841b7a1d5ef81b58b61d36
#
_cell.length_a   1.000
_cell.length_b   1.000
_cell.length_c   1.000
_cell.angle_alpha   90.00
_cell.angle_beta   90.00
_cell.angle_gamma   90.00
#
_symmetry.space_group_name_H-M   'P 1'
#
loop_
_entity.id
_entity.type
_entity.pdbx_description
1 polymer ?
#
loop_
_entity_poly.entity_id
_entity_poly.type
_entity_poly.pdbx_seq_one_letter_code
_entity_poly.pdbx_strand_id
1 'polypeptide(L)'
;PLAREMQEAAPSHARISHIGKIAANPEQSKNLETATARVLGFDLDFVNLRKEVYEGTHRIPIMSFGTPLEDAMRRDMTVNALFYNVHTAAIEDWTQHGLADLRDGIVRTPMDPTATFTDDPLRILRCVRFGSRFGYAIHPDILAALAAPASPLHAALASKVSRERVGIEVDKMLSGRDPRYALQLLSQLQLYWVVFMPPPALSQRMGRSSDHGAHIDELVHDAPDERAALSLSDSFDSLLRDTSPLWSRLPADWLA
;
A
#
# COMPACT_ATOMS: atom_id res chain seq x y z
N PRO A 1 24.96 21.73 -3.67
CA PRO A 1 26.41 21.37 -3.64
C PRO A 1 26.64 19.99 -4.24
N LEU A 2 26.01 18.94 -3.72
CA LEU A 2 26.22 17.54 -4.15
C LEU A 2 26.03 17.30 -5.66
N ALA A 3 24.97 17.89 -6.25
CA ALA A 3 24.70 17.75 -7.68
C ALA A 3 25.80 18.40 -8.56
N ARG A 4 26.42 19.49 -8.10
CA ARG A 4 27.58 20.11 -8.77
C ARG A 4 28.83 19.25 -8.67
N GLU A 5 29.10 18.71 -7.48
CA GLU A 5 30.25 17.80 -7.25
C GLU A 5 30.09 16.50 -8.06
N MET A 6 28.90 15.96 -8.16
CA MET A 6 28.63 14.81 -9.04
C MET A 6 28.79 15.15 -10.52
N GLN A 7 28.50 16.38 -10.94
CA GLN A 7 28.64 16.82 -12.32
C GLN A 7 30.11 17.06 -12.68
N GLU A 8 30.93 17.50 -11.73
CA GLU A 8 32.38 17.72 -11.90
C GLU A 8 33.16 16.39 -11.88
N ALA A 9 32.70 15.39 -11.12
CA ALA A 9 33.33 14.07 -11.01
C ALA A 9 32.88 13.08 -12.11
N ALA A 10 31.81 13.39 -12.84
CA ALA A 10 31.26 12.48 -13.84
C ALA A 10 32.01 12.55 -15.18
N PRO A 11 32.24 11.40 -15.87
CA PRO A 11 32.75 11.41 -17.23
C PRO A 11 31.80 12.23 -18.14
N SER A 12 32.36 12.82 -19.21
CA SER A 12 31.70 13.77 -20.11
C SER A 12 30.36 13.33 -20.72
N HIS A 13 30.02 12.07 -20.61
CA HIS A 13 28.76 11.47 -21.06
C HIS A 13 27.73 11.23 -19.93
N ALA A 14 28.08 11.50 -18.67
CA ALA A 14 27.15 11.43 -17.55
C ALA A 14 26.38 12.76 -17.43
N ARG A 15 25.33 12.93 -18.23
CA ARG A 15 24.51 14.14 -18.18
C ARG A 15 23.49 14.06 -17.05
N ILE A 16 23.55 15.01 -16.12
CA ILE A 16 22.43 15.34 -15.24
C ILE A 16 21.48 16.20 -16.08
N SER A 17 20.35 15.63 -16.48
CA SER A 17 19.46 16.26 -17.47
C SER A 17 18.37 17.12 -16.86
N HIS A 18 18.02 16.90 -15.57
CA HIS A 18 16.99 17.66 -14.88
C HIS A 18 17.27 17.68 -13.37
N ILE A 19 17.16 18.85 -12.76
CA ILE A 19 17.17 19.02 -11.31
C ILE A 19 15.91 19.82 -10.96
N GLY A 20 14.97 19.18 -10.30
CA GLY A 20 13.74 19.82 -9.77
C GLY A 20 13.84 19.95 -8.25
N LYS A 21 13.50 21.12 -7.72
CA LYS A 21 13.29 21.32 -6.28
C LYS A 21 11.79 21.41 -6.03
N ILE A 22 11.27 20.57 -5.16
CA ILE A 22 9.89 20.62 -4.68
C ILE A 22 9.95 21.28 -3.31
N ALA A 23 9.49 22.53 -3.22
CA ALA A 23 9.44 23.27 -1.96
C ALA A 23 8.47 22.58 -0.97
N ALA A 24 8.74 22.75 0.31
CA ALA A 24 7.82 22.35 1.37
C ALA A 24 6.49 23.08 1.21
N ASN A 25 5.39 22.34 1.32
CA ASN A 25 4.03 22.89 1.35
C ASN A 25 3.24 22.17 2.45
N PRO A 26 3.21 22.71 3.68
CA PRO A 26 2.52 22.09 4.82
C PRO A 26 1.04 21.84 4.57
N GLU A 27 0.37 22.71 3.79
CA GLU A 27 -1.06 22.55 3.48
C GLU A 27 -1.37 21.34 2.59
N GLN A 28 -0.35 20.83 1.85
CA GLN A 28 -0.46 19.67 0.99
C GLN A 28 0.30 18.44 1.52
N SER A 29 0.53 18.34 2.82
CA SER A 29 1.30 17.24 3.46
C SER A 29 2.77 17.15 3.01
N LYS A 30 3.31 18.20 2.41
CA LYS A 30 4.71 18.30 1.95
C LYS A 30 5.53 19.12 2.93
N ASN A 31 5.72 18.63 4.13
CA ASN A 31 6.35 19.37 5.23
C ASN A 31 7.87 19.55 5.06
N LEU A 32 8.51 18.74 4.23
CA LEU A 32 9.95 18.78 3.99
C LEU A 32 10.24 18.94 2.50
N GLU A 33 11.27 19.74 2.18
CA GLU A 33 11.74 19.89 0.82
C GLU A 33 12.30 18.57 0.27
N THR A 34 12.02 18.32 -1.00
CA THR A 34 12.58 17.19 -1.76
C THR A 34 13.20 17.71 -3.05
N ALA A 35 14.17 16.98 -3.58
CA ALA A 35 14.73 17.28 -4.88
C ALA A 35 14.70 16.03 -5.76
N THR A 36 14.42 16.22 -7.03
CA THR A 36 14.48 15.15 -8.03
C THR A 36 15.58 15.46 -9.03
N ALA A 37 16.28 14.45 -9.49
CA ALA A 37 17.27 14.62 -10.57
C ALA A 37 17.29 13.38 -11.45
N ARG A 38 17.54 13.59 -12.74
CA ARG A 38 17.78 12.49 -13.67
C ARG A 38 19.27 12.36 -13.95
N VAL A 39 19.84 11.23 -13.53
CA VAL A 39 21.28 10.94 -13.62
C VAL A 39 21.48 9.62 -14.35
N LEU A 40 22.25 9.60 -15.43
CA LEU A 40 22.50 8.40 -16.24
C LEU A 40 21.23 7.68 -16.72
N GLY A 41 20.15 8.42 -16.94
CA GLY A 41 18.84 7.86 -17.33
C GLY A 41 17.97 7.35 -16.17
N PHE A 42 18.47 7.36 -14.95
CA PHE A 42 17.71 7.02 -13.74
C PHE A 42 17.11 8.28 -13.12
N ASP A 43 15.84 8.20 -12.73
CA ASP A 43 15.18 9.24 -11.94
C ASP A 43 15.50 8.99 -10.46
N LEU A 44 16.15 9.98 -9.82
CA LEU A 44 16.58 9.93 -8.43
C LEU A 44 15.81 10.96 -7.61
N ASP A 45 15.24 10.52 -6.49
CA ASP A 45 14.59 11.38 -5.51
C ASP A 45 15.49 11.56 -4.29
N PHE A 46 15.81 12.81 -3.98
CA PHE A 46 16.56 13.19 -2.79
C PHE A 46 15.60 13.64 -1.72
N VAL A 47 15.48 12.84 -0.67
CA VAL A 47 14.56 13.08 0.43
C VAL A 47 15.29 13.09 1.76
N ASN A 48 14.83 13.89 2.70
CA ASN A 48 15.37 13.89 4.05
C ASN A 48 14.83 12.69 4.83
N LEU A 49 15.63 12.18 5.75
CA LEU A 49 15.16 11.26 6.79
C LEU A 49 14.12 11.99 7.64
N ARG A 50 13.02 11.34 7.96
CA ARG A 50 11.85 11.96 8.59
C ARG A 50 11.48 11.26 9.89
N LYS A 51 11.01 12.08 10.81
CA LYS A 51 10.22 11.67 11.96
C LYS A 51 8.80 12.17 11.77
N GLU A 52 7.83 11.30 12.01
CA GLU A 52 6.41 11.60 11.94
C GLU A 52 5.83 11.61 13.36
N VAL A 53 5.12 12.69 13.70
CA VAL A 53 4.40 12.80 14.97
C VAL A 53 2.93 13.00 14.63
N TYR A 54 2.10 12.08 15.07
CA TYR A 54 0.65 12.15 14.90
C TYR A 54 0.05 12.80 16.15
N GLU A 55 -0.53 14.00 15.99
CA GLU A 55 -1.19 14.73 17.08
C GLU A 55 -2.72 14.58 16.96
N GLY A 56 -3.32 13.92 17.95
CA GLY A 56 -4.76 13.81 18.09
C GLY A 56 -5.46 13.08 16.93
N THR A 57 -6.54 13.69 16.41
CA THR A 57 -7.37 13.12 15.33
C THR A 57 -6.89 13.50 13.92
N HIS A 58 -5.84 14.29 13.80
CA HIS A 58 -5.34 14.76 12.52
C HIS A 58 -4.68 13.61 11.75
N ARG A 59 -5.14 13.42 10.51
CA ARG A 59 -4.66 12.38 9.59
C ARG A 59 -3.25 12.69 9.04
N ILE A 60 -2.86 13.95 9.03
CA ILE A 60 -1.59 14.42 8.48
C ILE A 60 -0.61 14.56 9.62
N PRO A 61 0.49 13.78 9.66
CA PRO A 61 1.49 13.90 10.69
C PRO A 61 2.28 15.21 10.54
N ILE A 62 2.74 15.73 11.66
CA ILE A 62 3.78 16.76 11.68
C ILE A 62 5.10 16.06 11.35
N MET A 63 5.74 16.50 10.27
CA MET A 63 7.01 15.93 9.83
C MET A 63 8.16 16.85 10.26
N SER A 64 9.20 16.23 10.83
CA SER A 64 10.47 16.87 11.12
C SER A 64 11.64 16.04 10.63
N PHE A 65 12.85 16.59 10.65
CA PHE A 65 14.06 15.81 10.37
C PHE A 65 14.20 14.71 11.41
N GLY A 66 14.48 13.49 10.95
CA GLY A 66 14.64 12.31 11.78
C GLY A 66 15.99 11.66 11.64
N THR A 67 16.28 10.75 12.52
CA THR A 67 17.42 9.82 12.45
C THR A 67 17.10 8.64 11.52
N PRO A 68 18.08 7.85 11.06
CA PRO A 68 17.83 6.64 10.29
C PRO A 68 16.89 5.66 11.00
N LEU A 69 17.04 5.51 12.33
CA LEU A 69 16.17 4.67 13.14
C LEU A 69 14.71 5.17 13.13
N GLU A 70 14.49 6.47 13.37
CA GLU A 70 13.16 7.05 13.35
C GLU A 70 12.50 6.93 11.98
N ASP A 71 13.26 7.12 10.89
CA ASP A 71 12.74 6.95 9.53
C ASP A 71 12.42 5.48 9.21
N ALA A 72 13.23 4.53 9.66
CA ALA A 72 12.97 3.10 9.51
C ALA A 72 11.70 2.66 10.24
N MET A 73 11.57 3.09 11.50
CA MET A 73 10.46 2.66 12.37
C MET A 73 9.09 3.18 11.93
N ARG A 74 9.01 4.34 11.27
CA ARG A 74 7.73 4.89 10.76
C ARG A 74 7.25 4.24 9.48
N ARG A 75 8.03 3.36 8.84
CA ARG A 75 7.67 2.73 7.55
C ARG A 75 6.63 1.63 7.73
N ASP A 76 6.09 1.18 6.60
CA ASP A 76 5.05 0.15 6.54
C ASP A 76 5.56 -1.27 6.84
N MET A 77 6.78 -1.59 6.34
CA MET A 77 7.35 -2.94 6.48
C MET A 77 8.87 -2.88 6.72
N THR A 78 9.38 -3.87 7.44
CA THR A 78 10.81 -4.04 7.74
C THR A 78 11.65 -4.14 6.48
N VAL A 79 11.20 -4.90 5.48
CA VAL A 79 11.88 -5.06 4.19
C VAL A 79 11.98 -3.75 3.39
N ASN A 80 11.05 -2.81 3.60
CA ASN A 80 11.08 -1.47 3.01
C ASN A 80 11.85 -0.46 3.86
N ALA A 81 12.34 -0.88 5.02
CA ALA A 81 13.07 -0.04 5.97
C ALA A 81 14.59 -0.25 5.95
N LEU A 82 15.08 -1.06 5.02
CA LEU A 82 16.52 -1.24 4.78
C LEU A 82 17.09 -0.01 4.08
N PHE A 83 18.30 0.38 4.48
CA PHE A 83 19.07 1.45 3.85
C PHE A 83 20.35 0.87 3.25
N TYR A 84 20.85 1.52 2.23
CA TYR A 84 22.20 1.28 1.73
C TYR A 84 23.04 2.54 1.96
N ASN A 85 24.04 2.42 2.80
CA ASN A 85 24.97 3.52 3.08
C ASN A 85 26.03 3.57 1.98
N VAL A 86 25.96 4.60 1.14
CA VAL A 86 26.87 4.76 -0.01
C VAL A 86 28.32 5.04 0.39
N HIS A 87 28.55 5.58 1.59
CA HIS A 87 29.91 5.88 2.09
C HIS A 87 30.63 4.65 2.61
N THR A 88 29.89 3.78 3.32
CA THR A 88 30.44 2.54 3.88
C THR A 88 30.25 1.34 2.97
N ALA A 89 29.48 1.51 1.87
CA ALA A 89 29.07 0.45 0.95
C ALA A 89 28.40 -0.74 1.67
N ALA A 90 27.61 -0.47 2.71
CA ALA A 90 26.99 -1.47 3.55
C ALA A 90 25.47 -1.29 3.64
N ILE A 91 24.75 -2.41 3.84
CA ILE A 91 23.34 -2.39 4.15
C ILE A 91 23.18 -2.12 5.65
N GLU A 92 22.30 -1.19 6.01
CA GLU A 92 21.94 -0.85 7.37
C GLU A 92 20.50 -1.31 7.64
N ASP A 93 20.33 -2.16 8.64
CA ASP A 93 19.03 -2.66 9.11
C ASP A 93 18.73 -2.13 10.50
N TRP A 94 18.10 -0.96 10.55
CA TRP A 94 17.75 -0.28 11.79
C TRP A 94 16.55 -0.91 12.51
N THR A 95 15.79 -1.78 11.83
CA THR A 95 14.69 -2.55 12.43
C THR A 95 15.16 -3.85 13.08
N GLN A 96 16.38 -4.30 12.78
CA GLN A 96 16.98 -5.57 13.19
C GLN A 96 16.24 -6.82 12.65
N HIS A 97 15.24 -6.64 11.81
CA HIS A 97 14.43 -7.72 11.22
C HIS A 97 14.41 -7.70 9.69
N GLY A 98 14.72 -6.56 9.06
CA GLY A 98 14.52 -6.37 7.63
C GLY A 98 15.29 -7.35 6.75
N LEU A 99 16.56 -7.64 7.06
CA LEU A 99 17.38 -8.61 6.32
C LEU A 99 16.88 -10.05 6.53
N ALA A 100 16.49 -10.41 7.75
CA ALA A 100 15.93 -11.72 8.05
C ALA A 100 14.58 -11.92 7.34
N ASP A 101 13.68 -10.94 7.46
CA ASP A 101 12.37 -10.98 6.83
C ASP A 101 12.46 -11.01 5.29
N LEU A 102 13.44 -10.30 4.70
CA LEU A 102 13.70 -10.34 3.27
C LEU A 102 14.14 -11.74 2.81
N ARG A 103 15.04 -12.39 3.58
CA ARG A 103 15.53 -13.74 3.29
C ARG A 103 14.43 -14.79 3.46
N ASP A 104 13.65 -14.66 4.55
CA ASP A 104 12.68 -15.67 4.97
C ASP A 104 11.30 -15.44 4.30
N GLY A 105 11.14 -14.36 3.54
CA GLY A 105 9.91 -14.04 2.84
C GLY A 105 8.76 -13.66 3.79
N ILE A 106 8.99 -12.73 4.70
CA ILE A 106 8.02 -12.31 5.73
C ILE A 106 7.66 -10.84 5.56
N VAL A 107 6.38 -10.54 5.58
CA VAL A 107 5.83 -9.18 5.72
C VAL A 107 5.61 -8.91 7.20
N ARG A 108 6.42 -8.03 7.77
CA ARG A 108 6.38 -7.58 9.17
C ARG A 108 6.42 -6.06 9.23
N THR A 109 5.70 -5.45 10.17
CA THR A 109 5.81 -4.01 10.47
C THR A 109 7.01 -3.72 11.37
N PRO A 110 7.70 -2.57 11.21
CA PRO A 110 8.83 -2.20 12.08
C PRO A 110 8.45 -2.01 13.55
N MET A 111 7.24 -1.51 13.79
CA MET A 111 6.66 -1.35 15.12
C MET A 111 5.45 -2.27 15.29
N ASP A 112 4.81 -2.20 16.46
CA ASP A 112 3.53 -2.88 16.70
C ASP A 112 2.54 -2.63 15.54
N PRO A 113 1.92 -3.69 14.99
CA PRO A 113 1.00 -3.56 13.85
C PRO A 113 -0.18 -2.63 14.15
N THR A 114 -0.72 -2.67 15.38
CA THR A 114 -1.87 -1.84 15.76
C THR A 114 -1.50 -0.37 15.73
N ALA A 115 -0.34 0.00 16.26
CA ALA A 115 0.17 1.36 16.20
C ALA A 115 0.41 1.79 14.74
N THR A 116 1.14 0.97 13.97
CA THR A 116 1.48 1.22 12.57
C THR A 116 0.25 1.45 11.68
N PHE A 117 -0.81 0.66 11.91
CA PHE A 117 -2.05 0.73 11.11
C PHE A 117 -3.03 1.81 11.62
N THR A 118 -2.92 2.21 12.87
CA THR A 118 -3.68 3.35 13.40
C THR A 118 -3.17 4.66 12.80
N ASP A 119 -1.86 4.79 12.61
CA ASP A 119 -1.20 5.93 11.99
C ASP A 119 -1.62 6.08 10.50
N ASP A 120 -1.47 5.04 9.69
CA ASP A 120 -1.98 5.02 8.30
C ASP A 120 -2.60 3.64 7.99
N PRO A 121 -3.93 3.52 8.05
CA PRO A 121 -4.62 2.24 7.79
C PRO A 121 -4.40 1.68 6.38
N LEU A 122 -4.01 2.51 5.39
CA LEU A 122 -3.67 2.01 4.05
C LEU A 122 -2.49 1.04 4.08
N ARG A 123 -1.62 1.11 5.08
CA ARG A 123 -0.49 0.17 5.25
C ARG A 123 -0.95 -1.28 5.33
N ILE A 124 -2.17 -1.54 5.81
CA ILE A 124 -2.79 -2.88 5.80
C ILE A 124 -2.85 -3.42 4.37
N LEU A 125 -3.42 -2.64 3.44
CA LEU A 125 -3.51 -3.05 2.03
C LEU A 125 -2.14 -3.14 1.36
N ARG A 126 -1.20 -2.30 1.76
CA ARG A 126 0.18 -2.38 1.29
C ARG A 126 0.85 -3.69 1.73
N CYS A 127 0.63 -4.15 2.97
CA CYS A 127 1.11 -5.45 3.43
C CYS A 127 0.55 -6.60 2.56
N VAL A 128 -0.74 -6.58 2.25
CA VAL A 128 -1.37 -7.55 1.34
C VAL A 128 -0.73 -7.49 -0.05
N ARG A 129 -0.59 -6.30 -0.62
CA ARG A 129 0.01 -6.11 -1.94
C ARG A 129 1.45 -6.59 -2.02
N PHE A 130 2.28 -6.29 -1.03
CA PHE A 130 3.67 -6.75 -1.03
C PHE A 130 3.76 -8.26 -0.76
N GLY A 131 2.93 -8.79 0.15
CA GLY A 131 2.80 -10.23 0.38
C GLY A 131 2.51 -10.98 -0.92
N SER A 132 1.47 -10.57 -1.66
CA SER A 132 1.07 -11.21 -2.92
C SER A 132 2.10 -10.99 -4.04
N ARG A 133 2.69 -9.80 -4.13
CA ARG A 133 3.69 -9.49 -5.16
C ARG A 133 4.95 -10.33 -5.05
N PHE A 134 5.42 -10.58 -3.84
CA PHE A 134 6.68 -11.28 -3.58
C PHE A 134 6.48 -12.74 -3.14
N GLY A 135 5.24 -13.16 -2.87
CA GLY A 135 4.93 -14.48 -2.31
C GLY A 135 5.35 -14.60 -0.84
N TYR A 136 5.32 -13.49 -0.10
CA TYR A 136 5.73 -13.44 1.31
C TYR A 136 4.57 -13.76 2.23
N ALA A 137 4.86 -14.47 3.32
CA ALA A 137 3.91 -14.73 4.39
C ALA A 137 3.68 -13.49 5.25
N ILE A 138 2.45 -13.31 5.71
CA ILE A 138 2.12 -12.24 6.67
C ILE A 138 2.55 -12.68 8.08
N HIS A 139 3.27 -11.81 8.79
CA HIS A 139 3.72 -12.11 10.15
C HIS A 139 2.54 -12.33 11.10
N PRO A 140 2.63 -13.29 12.06
CA PRO A 140 1.54 -13.61 13.00
C PRO A 140 1.00 -12.40 13.77
N ASP A 141 1.83 -11.43 14.13
CA ASP A 141 1.38 -10.22 14.85
C ASP A 141 0.43 -9.37 14.00
N ILE A 142 0.65 -9.29 12.68
CA ILE A 142 -0.27 -8.61 11.76
C ILE A 142 -1.60 -9.38 11.67
N LEU A 143 -1.51 -10.72 11.57
CA LEU A 143 -2.70 -11.57 11.57
C LEU A 143 -3.50 -11.38 12.87
N ALA A 144 -2.84 -11.38 14.02
CA ALA A 144 -3.47 -11.19 15.33
C ALA A 144 -4.13 -9.81 15.47
N ALA A 145 -3.47 -8.73 15.00
CA ALA A 145 -4.01 -7.38 15.05
C ALA A 145 -5.30 -7.20 14.21
N LEU A 146 -5.45 -8.00 13.15
CA LEU A 146 -6.58 -7.93 12.22
C LEU A 146 -7.62 -9.06 12.41
N ALA A 147 -7.36 -10.03 13.30
CA ALA A 147 -8.20 -11.22 13.46
C ALA A 147 -9.61 -10.93 14.01
N ALA A 148 -9.80 -9.83 14.75
CA ALA A 148 -11.12 -9.52 15.31
C ALA A 148 -12.09 -9.07 14.22
N PRO A 149 -13.29 -9.68 14.09
CA PRO A 149 -14.25 -9.35 13.03
C PRO A 149 -14.68 -7.88 13.00
N ALA A 150 -14.64 -7.20 14.14
CA ALA A 150 -14.93 -5.77 14.29
C ALA A 150 -13.70 -4.98 14.73
N SER A 151 -12.52 -5.35 14.21
CA SER A 151 -11.30 -4.63 14.55
C SER A 151 -11.45 -3.13 14.25
N PRO A 152 -11.08 -2.25 15.17
CA PRO A 152 -11.08 -0.81 14.93
C PRO A 152 -10.21 -0.42 13.72
N LEU A 153 -9.27 -1.27 13.33
CA LEU A 153 -8.42 -1.08 12.15
C LEU A 153 -9.21 -1.23 10.84
N HIS A 154 -10.18 -2.15 10.77
CA HIS A 154 -11.09 -2.27 9.63
C HIS A 154 -11.96 -1.02 9.48
N ALA A 155 -12.53 -0.54 10.57
CA ALA A 155 -13.31 0.69 10.58
C ALA A 155 -12.44 1.92 10.21
N ALA A 156 -11.21 1.97 10.69
CA ALA A 156 -10.26 3.02 10.33
C ALA A 156 -9.90 2.99 8.84
N LEU A 157 -9.67 1.82 8.26
CA LEU A 157 -9.42 1.66 6.82
C LEU A 157 -10.62 2.15 6.00
N ALA A 158 -11.85 1.80 6.40
CA ALA A 158 -13.06 2.19 5.71
C ALA A 158 -13.35 3.69 5.78
N SER A 159 -13.05 4.34 6.91
CA SER A 159 -13.45 5.73 7.18
C SER A 159 -12.33 6.75 6.93
N LYS A 160 -11.07 6.40 7.23
CA LYS A 160 -9.94 7.33 7.14
C LYS A 160 -9.24 7.32 5.78
N VAL A 161 -9.37 6.24 4.99
CA VAL A 161 -8.68 6.12 3.70
C VAL A 161 -9.66 6.41 2.56
N SER A 162 -9.25 7.28 1.62
CA SER A 162 -10.08 7.56 0.45
C SER A 162 -10.22 6.33 -0.44
N ARG A 163 -11.39 6.15 -1.03
CA ARG A 163 -11.68 5.02 -1.94
C ARG A 163 -10.72 4.98 -3.14
N GLU A 164 -10.28 6.14 -3.60
CA GLU A 164 -9.25 6.26 -4.64
C GLU A 164 -7.94 5.58 -4.22
N ARG A 165 -7.42 5.87 -3.01
CA ARG A 165 -6.19 5.23 -2.50
C ARG A 165 -6.37 3.73 -2.33
N VAL A 166 -7.53 3.28 -1.86
CA VAL A 166 -7.88 1.84 -1.77
C VAL A 166 -7.86 1.23 -3.17
N GLY A 167 -8.54 1.87 -4.15
CA GLY A 167 -8.59 1.39 -5.53
C GLY A 167 -7.21 1.25 -6.17
N ILE A 168 -6.31 2.20 -5.94
CA ILE A 168 -4.91 2.13 -6.43
C ILE A 168 -4.17 0.91 -5.88
N GLU A 169 -4.33 0.57 -4.60
CA GLU A 169 -3.68 -0.62 -4.03
C GLU A 169 -4.31 -1.91 -4.58
N VAL A 170 -5.64 -1.95 -4.72
CA VAL A 170 -6.37 -3.08 -5.30
C VAL A 170 -5.99 -3.30 -6.77
N ASP A 171 -5.94 -2.24 -7.57
CA ASP A 171 -5.49 -2.33 -8.96
C ASP A 171 -4.09 -2.96 -9.06
N LYS A 172 -3.15 -2.50 -8.20
CA LYS A 172 -1.80 -3.06 -8.15
C LYS A 172 -1.75 -4.51 -7.65
N MET A 173 -2.70 -4.95 -6.84
CA MET A 173 -2.83 -6.35 -6.43
C MET A 173 -3.33 -7.22 -7.58
N LEU A 174 -4.40 -6.76 -8.25
CA LEU A 174 -5.05 -7.52 -9.32
C LEU A 174 -4.23 -7.57 -10.61
N SER A 175 -3.48 -6.50 -10.91
CA SER A 175 -2.53 -6.45 -12.03
C SER A 175 -1.14 -6.99 -11.66
N GLY A 176 -0.95 -7.43 -10.41
CA GLY A 176 0.32 -7.93 -9.87
C GLY A 176 0.64 -9.37 -10.28
N ARG A 177 1.70 -9.91 -9.65
CA ARG A 177 2.22 -11.26 -9.98
C ARG A 177 1.27 -12.38 -9.56
N ASP A 178 0.59 -12.24 -8.41
CA ASP A 178 -0.29 -13.27 -7.86
C ASP A 178 -1.57 -12.63 -7.28
N PRO A 179 -2.55 -12.30 -8.15
CA PRO A 179 -3.84 -11.76 -7.74
C PRO A 179 -4.62 -12.71 -6.84
N ARG A 180 -4.51 -14.02 -7.07
CA ARG A 180 -5.18 -15.04 -6.27
C ARG A 180 -4.73 -14.98 -4.82
N TYR A 181 -3.42 -14.93 -4.59
CA TYR A 181 -2.88 -14.82 -3.24
C TYR A 181 -3.28 -13.51 -2.58
N ALA A 182 -3.36 -12.40 -3.35
CA ALA A 182 -3.89 -11.14 -2.81
C ALA A 182 -5.33 -11.29 -2.30
N LEU A 183 -6.22 -11.92 -3.07
CA LEU A 183 -7.61 -12.15 -2.67
C LEU A 183 -7.71 -13.09 -1.46
N GLN A 184 -6.88 -14.14 -1.40
CA GLN A 184 -6.79 -15.02 -0.24
C GLN A 184 -6.36 -14.26 1.02
N LEU A 185 -5.36 -13.39 0.93
CA LEU A 185 -4.93 -12.55 2.04
C LEU A 185 -6.02 -11.57 2.47
N LEU A 186 -6.73 -10.94 1.53
CA LEU A 186 -7.87 -10.06 1.85
C LEU A 186 -8.98 -10.81 2.58
N SER A 187 -9.28 -12.03 2.17
CA SER A 187 -10.25 -12.90 2.84
C SER A 187 -9.77 -13.30 4.23
N GLN A 188 -8.54 -13.82 4.34
CA GLN A 188 -7.94 -14.25 5.60
C GLN A 188 -7.89 -13.13 6.65
N LEU A 189 -7.61 -11.89 6.22
CA LEU A 189 -7.55 -10.71 7.06
C LEU A 189 -8.92 -10.03 7.24
N GLN A 190 -10.01 -10.63 6.74
CA GLN A 190 -11.38 -10.11 6.80
C GLN A 190 -11.54 -8.72 6.18
N LEU A 191 -10.73 -8.41 5.18
CA LEU A 191 -10.70 -7.10 4.50
C LEU A 191 -11.58 -7.06 3.27
N TYR A 192 -12.07 -8.20 2.78
CA TYR A 192 -12.80 -8.31 1.52
C TYR A 192 -13.97 -7.32 1.46
N TRP A 193 -14.81 -7.32 2.47
CA TRP A 193 -15.97 -6.42 2.54
C TRP A 193 -15.59 -4.95 2.73
N VAL A 194 -14.53 -4.68 3.49
CA VAL A 194 -14.03 -3.31 3.67
C VAL A 194 -13.57 -2.72 2.35
N VAL A 195 -12.97 -3.55 1.51
CA VAL A 195 -12.39 -3.15 0.22
C VAL A 195 -13.46 -3.04 -0.87
N PHE A 196 -14.32 -4.05 -1.00
CA PHE A 196 -15.24 -4.19 -2.14
C PHE A 196 -16.67 -3.71 -1.88
N MET A 197 -17.02 -3.36 -0.64
CA MET A 197 -18.36 -2.79 -0.38
C MET A 197 -18.55 -1.45 -1.08
N PRO A 198 -19.67 -1.26 -1.78
CA PRO A 198 -20.01 0.02 -2.37
C PRO A 198 -20.21 1.08 -1.26
N PRO A 199 -19.87 2.36 -1.52
CA PRO A 199 -20.15 3.44 -0.58
C PRO A 199 -21.65 3.51 -0.25
N PRO A 200 -22.05 3.88 0.98
CA PRO A 200 -23.46 3.95 1.39
C PRO A 200 -24.36 4.77 0.45
N ALA A 201 -23.82 5.83 -0.15
CA ALA A 201 -24.54 6.65 -1.12
C ALA A 201 -24.88 5.90 -2.43
N LEU A 202 -24.02 4.96 -2.84
CA LEU A 202 -24.25 4.10 -4.01
C LEU A 202 -25.24 2.98 -3.66
N SER A 203 -25.13 2.37 -2.50
CA SER A 203 -26.07 1.36 -1.99
C SER A 203 -27.50 1.93 -1.90
N GLN A 204 -27.65 3.19 -1.46
CA GLN A 204 -28.96 3.86 -1.43
C GLN A 204 -29.51 4.19 -2.83
N ARG A 205 -28.65 4.46 -3.82
CA ARG A 205 -29.08 4.67 -5.21
C ARG A 205 -29.48 3.37 -5.88
N MET A 206 -28.78 2.28 -5.64
CA MET A 206 -29.09 0.94 -6.17
C MET A 206 -30.38 0.37 -5.54
N GLY A 207 -30.64 0.63 -4.26
CA GLY A 207 -31.90 0.23 -3.59
C GLY A 207 -33.14 1.06 -3.97
N ARG A 208 -32.97 2.18 -4.69
CA ARG A 208 -34.10 2.99 -5.21
C ARG A 208 -34.51 2.67 -6.64
N SER A 209 -33.74 1.86 -7.35
CA SER A 209 -34.16 1.31 -8.65
C SER A 209 -35.07 0.13 -8.39
N SER A 210 -36.38 0.39 -8.39
CA SER A 210 -37.48 -0.52 -8.15
C SER A 210 -37.33 -1.85 -8.90
N ASP A 211 -37.70 -2.93 -8.26
CA ASP A 211 -37.92 -4.33 -8.67
C ASP A 211 -36.75 -5.34 -8.56
N HIS A 212 -35.55 -4.97 -8.18
CA HIS A 212 -34.49 -5.96 -7.92
C HIS A 212 -33.96 -5.93 -6.48
N GLY A 213 -34.65 -5.19 -5.57
CA GLY A 213 -34.23 -4.97 -4.19
C GLY A 213 -34.26 -6.20 -3.27
N ALA A 214 -35.10 -7.17 -3.57
CA ALA A 214 -35.22 -8.40 -2.77
C ALA A 214 -33.97 -9.31 -2.86
N HIS A 215 -33.25 -9.23 -3.96
CA HIS A 215 -32.10 -10.14 -4.19
C HIS A 215 -30.78 -9.62 -3.58
N ILE A 216 -30.67 -8.33 -3.30
CA ILE A 216 -29.45 -7.74 -2.71
C ILE A 216 -29.45 -7.85 -1.19
N ASP A 217 -30.61 -7.73 -0.54
CA ASP A 217 -30.75 -7.93 0.90
C ASP A 217 -30.50 -9.40 1.29
N GLU A 218 -30.84 -10.35 0.43
CA GLU A 218 -30.56 -11.77 0.60
C GLU A 218 -29.06 -12.07 0.45
N LEU A 219 -28.35 -11.35 -0.43
CA LEU A 219 -26.88 -11.46 -0.62
C LEU A 219 -26.08 -10.78 0.51
N VAL A 220 -26.69 -9.87 1.27
CA VAL A 220 -26.03 -9.20 2.41
C VAL A 220 -26.20 -10.01 3.72
N HIS A 221 -27.21 -10.85 3.81
CA HIS A 221 -27.47 -11.71 4.97
C HIS A 221 -26.81 -13.08 4.91
N ASP A 222 -26.53 -13.62 3.73
CA ASP A 222 -25.65 -14.76 3.58
C ASP A 222 -24.21 -14.28 3.47
N ALA A 223 -23.45 -14.42 4.56
CA ALA A 223 -21.99 -14.35 4.48
C ALA A 223 -21.55 -15.31 3.36
N PRO A 224 -20.92 -14.83 2.27
CA PRO A 224 -20.57 -15.71 1.19
C PRO A 224 -19.72 -16.84 1.76
N ASP A 225 -20.17 -18.06 1.53
CA ASP A 225 -19.42 -19.26 1.83
C ASP A 225 -18.01 -19.05 1.28
N GLU A 226 -17.03 -19.22 2.14
CA GLU A 226 -15.58 -19.13 1.83
C GLU A 226 -15.23 -19.95 0.58
N ARG A 227 -16.01 -21.01 0.31
CA ARG A 227 -15.97 -21.84 -0.89
C ARG A 227 -16.46 -21.10 -2.16
N ALA A 228 -17.42 -20.21 -2.06
CA ALA A 228 -17.89 -19.43 -3.22
C ALA A 228 -16.83 -18.38 -3.63
N ALA A 229 -16.14 -17.76 -2.67
CA ALA A 229 -15.04 -16.85 -2.95
C ALA A 229 -13.83 -17.59 -3.56
N LEU A 230 -13.55 -18.83 -3.13
CA LEU A 230 -12.50 -19.68 -3.70
C LEU A 230 -12.88 -20.21 -5.09
N SER A 231 -14.14 -20.54 -5.36
CA SER A 231 -14.62 -20.95 -6.69
C SER A 231 -14.62 -19.79 -7.68
N LEU A 232 -14.90 -18.57 -7.23
CA LEU A 232 -14.69 -17.34 -8.00
C LEU A 232 -13.20 -17.13 -8.30
N SER A 233 -12.31 -17.46 -7.36
CA SER A 233 -10.86 -17.42 -7.56
C SER A 233 -10.38 -18.40 -8.64
N ASP A 234 -10.92 -19.62 -8.69
CA ASP A 234 -10.59 -20.60 -9.73
C ASP A 234 -11.13 -20.20 -11.12
N SER A 235 -12.30 -19.55 -11.14
CA SER A 235 -12.85 -18.94 -12.35
C SER A 235 -12.05 -17.71 -12.79
N PHE A 236 -11.51 -16.95 -11.84
CA PHE A 236 -10.65 -15.79 -12.07
C PHE A 236 -9.27 -16.21 -12.61
N ASP A 237 -8.69 -17.29 -12.11
CA ASP A 237 -7.44 -17.87 -12.63
C ASP A 237 -7.60 -18.33 -14.09
N SER A 238 -8.76 -18.86 -14.45
CA SER A 238 -9.11 -19.22 -15.84
C SER A 238 -9.21 -17.97 -16.74
N LEU A 239 -9.75 -16.88 -16.22
CA LEU A 239 -9.87 -15.59 -16.93
C LEU A 239 -8.54 -14.86 -17.07
N LEU A 240 -7.64 -14.97 -16.09
CA LEU A 240 -6.31 -14.33 -16.12
C LEU A 240 -5.31 -15.05 -17.03
N ARG A 241 -5.51 -16.33 -17.33
CA ARG A 241 -4.69 -17.09 -18.29
C ARG A 241 -4.97 -16.71 -19.74
N ASP A 242 -6.12 -16.09 -19.99
CA ASP A 242 -6.46 -15.56 -21.30
C ASP A 242 -5.88 -14.15 -21.45
N THR A 243 -4.95 -13.95 -22.37
CA THR A 243 -4.06 -12.78 -22.53
C THR A 243 -4.75 -11.46 -22.89
N SER A 244 -6.06 -11.37 -22.85
CA SER A 244 -6.79 -10.12 -23.07
C SER A 244 -6.95 -9.32 -21.77
N PRO A 245 -6.72 -7.97 -21.78
CA PRO A 245 -6.90 -7.14 -20.62
C PRO A 245 -8.33 -7.27 -20.07
N LEU A 246 -8.45 -7.52 -18.77
CA LEU A 246 -9.76 -7.63 -18.06
C LEU A 246 -10.70 -6.46 -18.36
N TRP A 247 -10.14 -5.29 -18.56
CA TRP A 247 -10.82 -4.03 -18.85
C TRP A 247 -11.59 -4.04 -20.18
N SER A 248 -11.17 -4.82 -21.18
CA SER A 248 -11.88 -4.93 -22.48
C SER A 248 -13.17 -5.76 -22.41
N ARG A 249 -13.44 -6.40 -21.26
CA ARG A 249 -14.59 -7.26 -21.04
C ARG A 249 -15.63 -6.68 -20.09
N LEU A 250 -15.32 -5.54 -19.48
CA LEU A 250 -16.29 -4.82 -18.63
C LEU A 250 -17.31 -4.09 -19.52
N PRO A 251 -18.61 -4.07 -19.13
CA PRO A 251 -19.61 -3.25 -19.81
C PRO A 251 -19.17 -1.78 -19.86
N ALA A 252 -19.41 -1.10 -20.98
CA ALA A 252 -18.96 0.27 -21.24
C ALA A 252 -19.46 1.29 -20.18
N ASP A 253 -20.59 0.98 -19.56
CA ASP A 253 -21.22 1.75 -18.48
C ASP A 253 -20.50 1.64 -17.12
N TRP A 254 -19.51 0.74 -17.00
CA TRP A 254 -18.66 0.59 -15.80
C TRP A 254 -17.36 1.40 -15.86
N LEU A 255 -17.07 1.94 -17.05
CA LEU A 255 -15.84 2.72 -17.33
C LEU A 255 -16.10 4.24 -17.40
N ALA A 256 -17.32 4.68 -17.22
CA ALA A 256 -17.75 6.07 -17.08
C ALA A 256 -17.93 6.44 -15.60
#